data_f3026b61a08c5484e45bcee6ee8b9b50
#
_entry.id   f3026b61a08c5484e45bcee6ee8b9b50
#
_cell.length_a   1.000
_cell.length_b   1.000
_cell.length_c   1.000
_cell.angle_alpha   90.00
_cell.angle_beta   90.00
_cell.angle_gamma   90.00
#
_symmetry.space_group_name_H-M   'P 1'
#
loop_
_entity.id
_entity.type
_entity.pdbx_description
1 polymer ?
#
loop_
_entity_poly.entity_id
_entity_poly.type
_entity_poly.pdbx_seq_one_letter_code
_entity_poly.pdbx_strand_id
1 'polypeptide(L)'
;MKKMMILAVMMVMTISANAMSYNAAKHEALFLSDKMAYELNLTAAQYEAVYEINLDYLMSLNGHGDVFGIWWDRRNADLRFVLNSWQYDKYMALTHFYRPVAWKAGGWSFAVYSHYGRDRFFHAHPKVFVNKNLSLINKKTHFSHNKHGHGHKM
;
A
#
# COMPACT_ATOMS: atom_id res chain seq x y z
N MET A 1 18.50 -15.88 33.66
CA MET A 1 17.20 -15.94 32.92
C MET A 1 16.61 -14.58 32.60
N LYS A 2 16.73 -13.56 33.45
CA LYS A 2 16.18 -12.19 33.13
C LYS A 2 16.92 -11.49 32.01
N LYS A 3 18.21 -11.76 31.74
CA LYS A 3 18.97 -11.16 30.63
C LYS A 3 18.62 -11.70 29.23
N MET A 4 18.13 -12.94 29.14
CA MET A 4 17.70 -13.54 27.88
C MET A 4 16.31 -13.02 27.39
N MET A 5 15.42 -12.67 28.32
CA MET A 5 14.11 -12.09 27.97
C MET A 5 14.23 -10.68 27.38
N ILE A 6 15.18 -9.88 27.86
CA ILE A 6 15.41 -8.53 27.38
C ILE A 6 15.99 -8.55 25.95
N LEU A 7 16.83 -9.53 25.63
CA LEU A 7 17.36 -9.70 24.27
C LEU A 7 16.28 -10.13 23.28
N ALA A 8 15.37 -11.00 23.70
CA ALA A 8 14.25 -11.45 22.85
C ALA A 8 13.26 -10.31 22.55
N VAL A 9 12.98 -9.45 23.53
CA VAL A 9 12.12 -8.28 23.36
C VAL A 9 12.77 -7.23 22.46
N MET A 10 14.07 -7.04 22.52
CA MET A 10 14.80 -6.13 21.62
C MET A 10 14.87 -6.66 20.19
N MET A 11 14.93 -7.98 19.97
CA MET A 11 14.87 -8.55 18.62
C MET A 11 13.50 -8.35 17.94
N VAL A 12 12.42 -8.39 18.70
CA VAL A 12 11.07 -8.16 18.18
C VAL A 12 10.87 -6.70 17.75
N MET A 13 11.51 -5.76 18.44
CA MET A 13 11.42 -4.34 18.07
C MET A 13 12.22 -3.96 16.81
N THR A 14 13.25 -4.72 16.47
CA THR A 14 14.06 -4.44 15.26
C THR A 14 13.42 -4.94 13.98
N ILE A 15 12.48 -5.88 14.05
CA ILE A 15 11.77 -6.41 12.87
C ILE A 15 10.74 -5.40 12.32
N SER A 16 10.20 -4.53 13.17
CA SER A 16 9.21 -3.52 12.76
C SER A 16 9.81 -2.25 12.14
N ALA A 17 11.14 -2.07 12.20
CA ALA A 17 11.83 -0.88 11.70
C ALA A 17 11.84 -0.74 10.17
N ASN A 18 11.57 -1.83 9.42
CA ASN A 18 11.61 -1.87 7.95
C ASN A 18 10.23 -1.78 7.30
N ALA A 19 9.14 -1.81 8.06
CA ALA A 19 7.79 -1.67 7.53
C ALA A 19 7.59 -0.27 6.92
N MET A 20 6.91 -0.20 5.77
CA MET A 20 6.50 1.08 5.22
C MET A 20 5.49 1.77 6.14
N SER A 21 5.59 3.09 6.28
CA SER A 21 4.52 3.87 6.90
C SER A 21 3.25 3.77 6.06
N TYR A 22 2.09 3.94 6.70
CA TYR A 22 0.81 3.92 5.99
C TYR A 22 0.76 4.95 4.85
N ASN A 23 1.25 6.17 5.10
CA ASN A 23 1.27 7.23 4.09
C ASN A 23 2.19 6.90 2.92
N ALA A 24 3.35 6.32 3.16
CA ALA A 24 4.26 5.87 2.10
C ALA A 24 3.65 4.73 1.29
N ALA A 25 3.11 3.70 1.94
CA ALA A 25 2.44 2.58 1.27
C ALA A 25 1.27 3.04 0.42
N LYS A 26 0.47 3.96 0.93
CA LYS A 26 -0.68 4.55 0.25
C LYS A 26 -0.28 5.31 -1.01
N HIS A 27 0.75 6.15 -0.94
CA HIS A 27 1.28 6.89 -2.08
C HIS A 27 1.82 5.95 -3.16
N GLU A 28 2.61 4.97 -2.77
CA GLU A 28 3.20 4.00 -3.71
C GLU A 28 2.14 3.06 -4.32
N ALA A 29 1.16 2.63 -3.53
CA ALA A 29 0.03 1.84 -4.04
C ALA A 29 -0.80 2.62 -5.06
N LEU A 30 -1.04 3.90 -4.80
CA LEU A 30 -1.78 4.76 -5.72
C LEU A 30 -1.02 4.95 -7.03
N PHE A 31 0.26 5.24 -6.97
CA PHE A 31 1.10 5.42 -8.15
C PHE A 31 1.18 4.14 -8.99
N LEU A 32 1.45 3.00 -8.36
CA LEU A 32 1.49 1.69 -9.02
C LEU A 32 0.15 1.35 -9.69
N SER A 33 -0.95 1.56 -8.99
CA SER A 33 -2.29 1.27 -9.49
C SER A 33 -2.70 2.18 -10.65
N ASP A 34 -2.29 3.45 -10.63
CA ASP A 34 -2.49 4.38 -11.74
C ASP A 34 -1.81 3.88 -13.02
N LYS A 35 -0.58 3.39 -12.91
CA LYS A 35 0.15 2.85 -14.06
C LYS A 35 -0.43 1.52 -14.55
N MET A 36 -0.88 0.67 -13.63
CA MET A 36 -1.60 -0.55 -13.98
C MET A 36 -2.92 -0.22 -14.69
N ALA A 37 -3.67 0.77 -14.23
CA ALA A 37 -4.90 1.23 -14.88
C ALA A 37 -4.64 1.71 -16.32
N TYR A 38 -3.57 2.44 -16.52
CA TYR A 38 -3.16 2.91 -17.84
C TYR A 38 -2.76 1.76 -18.78
N GLU A 39 -1.86 0.89 -18.33
CA GLU A 39 -1.31 -0.19 -19.16
C GLU A 39 -2.31 -1.33 -19.42
N LEU A 40 -3.13 -1.66 -18.42
CA LEU A 40 -4.08 -2.76 -18.47
C LEU A 40 -5.49 -2.32 -18.88
N ASN A 41 -5.68 -1.02 -19.09
CA ASN A 41 -6.99 -0.44 -19.42
C ASN A 41 -8.07 -0.87 -18.41
N LEU A 42 -7.83 -0.61 -17.13
CA LEU A 42 -8.74 -1.00 -16.05
C LEU A 42 -10.03 -0.18 -16.08
N THR A 43 -11.15 -0.81 -15.75
CA THR A 43 -12.38 -0.09 -15.42
C THR A 43 -12.21 0.65 -14.08
N ALA A 44 -13.09 1.60 -13.78
CA ALA A 44 -13.07 2.32 -12.52
C ALA A 44 -13.17 1.37 -11.32
N ALA A 45 -14.02 0.34 -11.39
CA ALA A 45 -14.17 -0.67 -10.36
C ALA A 45 -12.90 -1.53 -10.19
N GLN A 46 -12.27 -1.92 -11.30
CA GLN A 46 -10.99 -2.64 -11.26
C GLN A 46 -9.88 -1.77 -10.66
N TYR A 47 -9.83 -0.49 -11.03
CA TYR A 47 -8.83 0.43 -10.49
C TYR A 47 -8.94 0.55 -8.95
N GLU A 48 -10.15 0.70 -8.44
CA GLU A 48 -10.37 0.73 -6.98
C GLU A 48 -9.92 -0.57 -6.30
N ALA A 49 -10.26 -1.72 -6.86
CA ALA A 49 -9.87 -3.02 -6.34
C ALA A 49 -8.35 -3.24 -6.40
N VAL A 50 -7.72 -2.90 -7.51
CA VAL A 50 -6.26 -3.00 -7.69
C VAL A 50 -5.52 -2.09 -6.71
N TYR A 51 -6.03 -0.89 -6.46
CA TYR A 51 -5.45 0.00 -5.45
C TYR A 51 -5.49 -0.64 -4.06
N GLU A 52 -6.61 -1.20 -3.63
CA GLU A 52 -6.70 -1.86 -2.33
C GLU A 52 -5.78 -3.08 -2.22
N ILE A 53 -5.70 -3.88 -3.27
CA ILE A 53 -4.81 -5.05 -3.33
C ILE A 53 -3.34 -4.63 -3.21
N ASN A 54 -2.93 -3.61 -3.94
CA ASN A 54 -1.56 -3.09 -3.87
C ASN A 54 -1.26 -2.48 -2.49
N LEU A 55 -2.21 -1.74 -1.90
CA LEU A 55 -2.05 -1.17 -0.58
C LEU A 55 -1.87 -2.26 0.49
N ASP A 56 -2.71 -3.28 0.48
CA ASP A 56 -2.61 -4.40 1.42
C ASP A 56 -1.27 -5.13 1.29
N TYR A 57 -0.80 -5.34 0.06
CA TYR A 57 0.50 -5.93 -0.18
C TYR A 57 1.64 -5.10 0.41
N LEU A 58 1.70 -3.80 0.07
CA LEU A 58 2.77 -2.92 0.55
C LEU A 58 2.77 -2.78 2.08
N MET A 59 1.60 -2.72 2.68
CA MET A 59 1.46 -2.65 4.14
C MET A 59 1.85 -3.94 4.86
N SER A 60 1.82 -5.06 4.16
CA SER A 60 2.19 -6.38 4.72
C SER A 60 3.69 -6.63 4.71
N LEU A 61 4.48 -5.81 4.02
CA LEU A 61 5.93 -5.96 3.90
C LEU A 61 6.64 -5.42 5.15
N ASN A 62 7.26 -6.31 5.91
CA ASN A 62 8.06 -5.97 7.09
C ASN A 62 9.58 -6.02 6.84
N GLY A 63 10.01 -6.73 5.81
CA GLY A 63 11.41 -6.88 5.44
C GLY A 63 11.59 -7.45 4.04
N HIS A 64 12.81 -7.51 3.55
CA HIS A 64 13.13 -7.97 2.21
C HIS A 64 12.68 -9.41 1.94
N GLY A 65 12.59 -10.27 2.96
CA GLY A 65 12.12 -11.65 2.83
C GLY A 65 10.63 -11.76 2.48
N ASP A 66 9.84 -10.72 2.71
CA ASP A 66 8.39 -10.72 2.43
C ASP A 66 8.04 -10.39 0.99
N VAL A 67 8.98 -9.82 0.21
CA VAL A 67 8.73 -9.25 -1.13
C VAL A 67 8.10 -10.26 -2.08
N PHE A 68 8.58 -11.50 -2.08
CA PHE A 68 8.07 -12.59 -2.93
C PHE A 68 7.54 -13.77 -2.10
N GLY A 69 7.10 -13.51 -0.87
CA GLY A 69 6.52 -14.49 0.02
C GLY A 69 5.00 -14.62 -0.13
N ILE A 70 4.36 -15.01 0.98
CA ILE A 70 2.91 -15.27 1.05
C ILE A 70 2.06 -14.05 0.64
N TRP A 71 2.50 -12.84 0.93
CA TRP A 71 1.76 -11.62 0.61
C TRP A 71 1.79 -11.30 -0.89
N TRP A 72 2.87 -11.62 -1.56
CA TRP A 72 2.98 -11.54 -3.01
C TRP A 72 2.11 -12.59 -3.70
N ASP A 73 2.11 -13.82 -3.21
CA ASP A 73 1.23 -14.88 -3.70
C ASP A 73 -0.23 -14.50 -3.56
N ARG A 74 -0.62 -13.95 -2.42
CA ARG A 74 -1.97 -13.45 -2.17
C ARG A 74 -2.34 -12.30 -3.10
N ARG A 75 -1.44 -11.34 -3.29
CA ARG A 75 -1.63 -10.25 -4.25
C ARG A 75 -1.93 -10.78 -5.66
N ASN A 76 -1.14 -11.73 -6.13
CA ASN A 76 -1.34 -12.34 -7.45
C ASN A 76 -2.67 -13.08 -7.55
N ALA A 77 -3.09 -13.82 -6.53
CA ALA A 77 -4.39 -14.49 -6.49
C ALA A 77 -5.56 -13.50 -6.53
N ASP A 78 -5.47 -12.41 -5.76
CA ASP A 78 -6.48 -11.36 -5.73
C ASP A 78 -6.56 -10.60 -7.07
N LEU A 79 -5.42 -10.29 -7.68
CA LEU A 79 -5.36 -9.68 -9.00
C LEU A 79 -5.94 -10.58 -10.08
N ARG A 80 -5.68 -11.89 -10.00
CA ARG A 80 -6.26 -12.87 -10.95
C ARG A 80 -7.78 -12.89 -10.89
N PHE A 81 -8.34 -12.69 -9.72
CA PHE A 81 -9.78 -12.62 -9.53
C PHE A 81 -10.40 -11.34 -10.10
N VAL A 82 -9.71 -10.21 -9.98
CA VAL A 82 -10.21 -8.89 -10.41
C VAL A 82 -9.99 -8.63 -11.91
N LEU A 83 -8.86 -9.10 -12.45
CA LEU A 83 -8.47 -8.89 -13.85
C LEU A 83 -9.07 -9.97 -14.75
N ASN A 84 -9.38 -9.60 -16.00
CA ASN A 84 -9.68 -10.62 -17.02
C ASN A 84 -8.40 -11.33 -17.47
N SER A 85 -8.52 -12.40 -18.25
CA SER A 85 -7.38 -13.22 -18.67
C SER A 85 -6.33 -12.43 -19.42
N TRP A 86 -6.74 -11.54 -20.34
CA TRP A 86 -5.83 -10.69 -21.09
C TRP A 86 -5.07 -9.70 -20.19
N GLN A 87 -5.78 -9.05 -19.29
CA GLN A 87 -5.18 -8.12 -18.34
C GLN A 87 -4.18 -8.81 -17.42
N TYR A 88 -4.54 -9.99 -16.92
CA TYR A 88 -3.66 -10.75 -16.03
C TYR A 88 -2.40 -11.26 -16.75
N ASP A 89 -2.54 -11.76 -17.97
CA ASP A 89 -1.39 -12.18 -18.78
C ASP A 89 -0.43 -10.99 -19.06
N LYS A 90 -0.98 -9.84 -19.40
CA LYS A 90 -0.19 -8.63 -19.60
C LYS A 90 0.47 -8.15 -18.29
N TYR A 91 -0.26 -8.22 -17.18
CA TYR A 91 0.28 -7.93 -15.85
C TYR A 91 1.51 -8.78 -15.54
N MET A 92 1.44 -10.09 -15.74
CA MET A 92 2.55 -11.00 -15.51
C MET A 92 3.74 -10.75 -16.44
N ALA A 93 3.48 -10.31 -17.67
CA ALA A 93 4.52 -10.00 -18.64
C ALA A 93 5.27 -8.69 -18.35
N LEU A 94 4.67 -7.78 -17.61
CA LEU A 94 5.26 -6.51 -17.22
C LEU A 94 5.92 -6.63 -15.85
N THR A 95 7.23 -6.86 -15.85
CA THR A 95 8.01 -7.14 -14.62
C THR A 95 7.84 -6.04 -13.55
N HIS A 96 7.74 -4.77 -13.97
CA HIS A 96 7.56 -3.66 -13.04
C HIS A 96 6.18 -3.66 -12.34
N PHE A 97 5.20 -4.42 -12.82
CA PHE A 97 3.94 -4.67 -12.14
C PHE A 97 3.94 -5.99 -11.37
N TYR A 98 4.48 -7.04 -11.98
CA TYR A 98 4.50 -8.38 -11.40
C TYR A 98 5.45 -8.49 -10.21
N ARG A 99 6.61 -7.84 -10.31
CA ARG A 99 7.64 -7.74 -9.26
C ARG A 99 7.91 -6.28 -8.93
N PRO A 100 6.96 -5.61 -8.24
CA PRO A 100 6.96 -4.16 -8.15
C PRO A 100 7.94 -3.60 -7.14
N VAL A 101 8.38 -4.40 -6.17
CA VAL A 101 9.16 -3.96 -5.02
C VAL A 101 10.44 -4.76 -4.89
N ALA A 102 11.51 -4.07 -4.49
CA ALA A 102 12.78 -4.68 -4.11
C ALA A 102 13.34 -3.96 -2.87
N TRP A 103 14.19 -4.64 -2.14
CA TRP A 103 14.98 -4.03 -1.07
C TRP A 103 16.40 -3.80 -1.57
N LYS A 104 16.80 -2.54 -1.69
CA LYS A 104 18.11 -2.14 -2.21
C LYS A 104 18.73 -1.05 -1.36
N ALA A 105 20.01 -1.19 -1.03
CA ALA A 105 20.77 -0.17 -0.30
C ALA A 105 20.10 0.28 1.02
N GLY A 106 19.50 -0.66 1.75
CA GLY A 106 18.84 -0.38 3.02
C GLY A 106 17.48 0.30 2.93
N GLY A 107 16.83 0.28 1.76
CA GLY A 107 15.52 0.88 1.55
C GLY A 107 14.66 0.16 0.52
N TRP A 108 13.37 0.50 0.52
CA TRP A 108 12.41 0.01 -0.46
C TRP A 108 12.64 0.70 -1.82
N SER A 109 12.66 -0.09 -2.87
CA SER A 109 12.77 0.37 -4.25
C SER A 109 11.56 -0.12 -5.06
N PHE A 110 11.02 0.76 -5.91
CA PHE A 110 9.83 0.49 -6.70
C PHE A 110 10.17 0.50 -8.18
N ALA A 111 9.98 -0.64 -8.84
CA ALA A 111 10.38 -0.85 -10.22
C ALA A 111 9.62 0.06 -11.21
N VAL A 112 8.42 0.48 -10.86
CA VAL A 112 7.58 1.34 -11.70
C VAL A 112 8.25 2.70 -12.03
N TYR A 113 9.11 3.20 -11.14
CA TYR A 113 9.82 4.47 -11.37
C TYR A 113 10.95 4.40 -12.40
N SER A 114 11.35 3.21 -12.85
CA SER A 114 12.24 3.06 -13.99
C SER A 114 11.53 3.26 -15.34
N HIS A 115 10.20 3.20 -15.35
CA HIS A 115 9.37 3.35 -16.54
C HIS A 115 8.57 4.65 -16.57
N TYR A 116 8.30 5.25 -15.42
CA TYR A 116 7.44 6.42 -15.30
C TYR A 116 8.06 7.45 -14.36
N GLY A 117 7.95 8.73 -14.73
CA GLY A 117 8.38 9.84 -13.89
C GLY A 117 7.59 9.91 -12.59
N ARG A 118 8.27 10.28 -11.51
CA ARG A 118 7.66 10.45 -10.18
C ARG A 118 6.55 11.52 -10.23
N ASP A 119 5.52 11.31 -9.44
CA ASP A 119 4.40 12.24 -9.23
C ASP A 119 3.57 12.54 -10.49
N ARG A 120 3.75 11.79 -11.57
CA ARG A 120 2.96 11.93 -12.77
C ARG A 120 1.82 10.91 -12.80
N PHE A 121 0.61 11.36 -12.53
CA PHE A 121 -0.61 10.56 -12.55
C PHE A 121 -1.37 10.73 -13.86
N PHE A 122 -1.97 9.65 -14.36
CA PHE A 122 -2.76 9.61 -15.59
C PHE A 122 -4.26 9.60 -15.31
N HIS A 123 -4.67 9.13 -14.14
CA HIS A 123 -6.08 8.99 -13.77
C HIS A 123 -6.39 9.80 -12.52
N ALA A 124 -7.67 10.13 -12.35
CA ALA A 124 -8.18 10.64 -11.09
C ALA A 124 -8.01 9.56 -9.99
N HIS A 125 -7.86 10.00 -8.74
CA HIS A 125 -7.72 9.08 -7.63
C HIS A 125 -8.93 8.15 -7.51
N PRO A 126 -8.75 6.87 -7.14
CA PRO A 126 -9.86 5.95 -6.93
C PRO A 126 -10.80 6.46 -5.85
N LYS A 127 -12.09 6.19 -5.98
CA LYS A 127 -13.10 6.60 -4.99
C LYS A 127 -12.79 6.11 -3.58
N VAL A 128 -12.25 4.91 -3.45
CA VAL A 128 -11.82 4.34 -2.18
C VAL A 128 -10.76 5.20 -1.48
N PHE A 129 -9.82 5.74 -2.25
CA PHE A 129 -8.81 6.66 -1.73
C PHE A 129 -9.43 7.94 -1.16
N VAL A 130 -10.34 8.54 -1.90
CA VAL A 130 -11.04 9.78 -1.51
C VAL A 130 -11.92 9.52 -0.27
N ASN A 131 -12.67 8.44 -0.25
CA ASN A 131 -13.56 8.11 0.86
C ASN A 131 -12.81 7.85 2.18
N LYS A 132 -11.68 7.14 2.12
CA LYS A 132 -10.84 6.91 3.32
C LYS A 132 -10.26 8.22 3.86
N ASN A 133 -9.87 9.14 2.99
CA ASN A 133 -9.41 10.46 3.43
C ASN A 133 -10.53 11.27 4.08
N LEU A 134 -11.73 11.23 3.53
CA LEU A 134 -12.89 11.92 4.08
C LEU A 134 -13.26 11.38 5.47
N SER A 135 -13.22 10.06 5.67
CA SER A 135 -13.50 9.45 6.96
C SER A 135 -12.47 9.82 8.03
N LEU A 136 -11.21 10.00 7.66
CA LEU A 136 -10.16 10.46 8.56
C LEU A 136 -10.31 11.94 8.93
N ILE A 137 -10.73 12.77 7.98
CA ILE A 137 -11.02 14.19 8.21
C ILE A 137 -12.23 14.32 9.13
N ASN A 138 -13.29 13.57 8.90
CA ASN A 138 -14.49 13.57 9.74
C ASN A 138 -14.20 13.07 11.16
N LYS A 139 -13.32 12.09 11.33
CA LYS A 139 -12.86 11.67 12.66
C LYS A 139 -12.10 12.78 13.40
N LYS A 140 -11.24 13.52 12.70
CA LYS A 140 -10.50 14.64 13.31
C LYS A 140 -11.43 15.78 13.72
N THR A 141 -12.42 16.11 12.93
CA THR A 141 -13.40 17.16 13.25
C THR A 141 -14.33 16.76 14.40
N HIS A 142 -14.70 15.48 14.50
CA HIS A 142 -15.49 14.96 15.62
C HIS A 142 -14.73 15.01 16.95
N PHE A 143 -13.44 14.70 16.95
CA PHE A 143 -12.59 14.80 18.15
C PHE A 143 -12.35 16.25 18.58
N SER A 144 -12.29 17.19 17.64
CA SER A 144 -12.13 18.61 17.94
C SER A 144 -13.39 19.22 18.56
N HIS A 145 -14.58 18.78 18.13
CA HIS A 145 -15.85 19.30 18.65
C HIS A 145 -16.15 18.81 20.09
N ASN A 146 -15.76 17.58 20.44
CA ASN A 146 -15.98 17.05 21.78
C ASN A 146 -15.06 17.66 22.86
N LYS A 147 -13.94 18.25 22.48
CA LYS A 147 -13.04 18.92 23.42
C LYS A 147 -13.56 20.31 23.86
N HIS A 148 -14.43 20.93 23.07
CA HIS A 148 -14.97 22.24 23.40
C HIS A 148 -16.34 22.18 24.11
N GLY A 149 -16.95 20.99 24.24
CA GLY A 149 -18.26 20.82 24.86
C GLY A 149 -18.27 20.66 26.40
N HIS A 150 -17.13 20.57 27.04
CA HIS A 150 -17.03 20.38 28.49
C HIS A 150 -16.66 21.64 29.29
N GLY A 151 -16.76 22.82 28.70
CA GLY A 151 -16.33 24.07 29.32
C GLY A 151 -17.47 24.93 29.92
N HIS A 152 -18.72 24.55 29.87
CA HIS A 152 -19.83 25.35 30.45
C HIS A 152 -20.88 24.47 31.13
N LYS A 153 -20.58 24.07 32.36
CA LYS A 153 -21.61 23.85 33.40
C LYS A 153 -21.03 24.38 34.70
N MET A 154 -21.26 25.60 34.92
CA MET A 154 -21.49 26.13 36.26
C MET A 154 -22.93 26.63 36.31
#